data_8ff76e2523eace9f056f12659e1b40ae
#
_entry.id   8ff76e2523eace9f056f12659e1b40ae
#
_cell.length_a   1.000
_cell.length_b   1.000
_cell.length_c   1.000
_cell.angle_alpha   90.00
_cell.angle_beta   90.00
_cell.angle_gamma   90.00
#
_symmetry.space_group_name_H-M   'P 1'
#
loop_
_entity.id
_entity.type
_entity.pdbx_description
1 polymer ?
#
loop_
_entity_poly.entity_id
_entity_poly.type
_entity_poly.pdbx_seq_one_letter_code
_entity_poly.pdbx_strand_id
1 'polypeptide(L)'
;MATEQPAITRATFDEVILPIYAPAEFIPVKGKGSRVWDQQGKEYIDFAGGIAVTALGHCHPALVAALHQQGETLWHTSNVFTNEPALRLGRKLVEATFAERVVFMNSGTEANETAFKLARHYAVTRHSPYKTKIIAFHNAFHGRSLFTVSVGGQPKYSDGFGPKPADIVHVPFNDLQAVKAVMDDHTCAVVVEPIQGEGGVTAATPAFLQGLRELCDQHQALLVFDEVQCGMGRTGSLFAYMHYGVTPDILTSAKALGGGFPVSAMLTTHEIASAFHAGSHGSTYGGNPLACAVANAAFDLINTPAVLDGVSAKRELFVKHLQRLDAEFDLFSDILGMGLLIGAELKPQHKGRARDFLYAAADAGVMVLNAGPDVMRFVPSLIIDEQDITEGMARFAQAVAKVING
;
A
#
# COMPACT_ATOMS: atom_id res chain seq x y z
N MET A 1 11.87 43.77 -15.40
CA MET A 1 12.27 43.38 -14.04
C MET A 1 11.68 41.99 -13.82
N ALA A 2 12.50 40.95 -13.72
CA ALA A 2 12.01 39.63 -13.30
C ALA A 2 11.55 39.78 -11.84
N THR A 3 10.28 39.61 -11.57
CA THR A 3 9.78 39.53 -10.22
C THR A 3 10.44 38.31 -9.59
N GLU A 4 11.30 38.50 -8.59
CA GLU A 4 11.78 37.36 -7.77
C GLU A 4 10.59 36.61 -7.28
N GLN A 5 10.49 35.32 -7.67
CA GLN A 5 9.44 34.44 -7.11
C GLN A 5 9.70 34.32 -5.61
N PRO A 6 8.67 34.44 -4.78
CA PRO A 6 8.83 34.29 -3.34
C PRO A 6 9.43 32.92 -3.03
N ALA A 7 10.32 32.86 -2.06
CA ALA A 7 10.93 31.59 -1.63
C ALA A 7 9.85 30.61 -1.15
N ILE A 8 9.86 29.38 -1.68
CA ILE A 8 8.96 28.30 -1.24
C ILE A 8 9.48 27.76 0.08
N THR A 9 8.67 27.86 1.11
CA THR A 9 9.01 27.41 2.48
C THR A 9 7.91 26.51 3.05
N ARG A 10 8.15 25.94 4.23
CA ARG A 10 7.12 25.15 4.94
C ARG A 10 5.84 25.97 5.20
N ALA A 11 5.96 27.27 5.48
CA ALA A 11 4.80 28.14 5.68
C ALA A 11 3.93 28.26 4.41
N THR A 12 4.52 28.17 3.22
CA THR A 12 3.78 28.18 1.95
C THR A 12 2.77 27.02 1.87
N PHE A 13 3.08 25.87 2.51
CA PHE A 13 2.12 24.78 2.57
C PHE A 13 0.82 25.18 3.29
N ASP A 14 0.94 25.86 4.43
CA ASP A 14 -0.22 26.28 5.24
C ASP A 14 -1.04 27.38 4.55
N GLU A 15 -0.40 28.14 3.66
CA GLU A 15 -1.05 29.21 2.88
C GLU A 15 -1.87 28.67 1.70
N VAL A 16 -1.36 27.63 0.99
CA VAL A 16 -1.91 27.25 -0.32
C VAL A 16 -2.46 25.83 -0.40
N ILE A 17 -2.13 24.95 0.54
CA ILE A 17 -2.61 23.57 0.54
C ILE A 17 -3.75 23.38 1.54
N LEU A 18 -4.78 22.66 1.10
CA LEU A 18 -5.91 22.33 1.98
C LEU A 18 -5.41 21.59 3.24
N PRO A 19 -5.88 21.93 4.46
CA PRO A 19 -5.31 21.41 5.72
C PRO A 19 -5.75 19.98 6.04
N ILE A 20 -5.55 19.05 5.10
CA ILE A 20 -5.84 17.61 5.25
C ILE A 20 -4.59 16.79 5.59
N TYR A 21 -3.43 17.41 5.59
CA TYR A 21 -2.15 16.77 5.92
C TYR A 21 -1.40 17.57 6.98
N ALA A 22 -0.59 16.88 7.77
CA ALA A 22 0.35 17.47 8.72
C ALA A 22 1.78 17.02 8.32
N PRO A 23 2.40 17.66 7.32
CA PRO A 23 3.73 17.29 6.85
C PRO A 23 4.82 17.62 7.88
N ALA A 24 6.00 16.98 7.74
CA ALA A 24 7.17 17.31 8.50
C ALA A 24 7.63 18.78 8.25
N GLU A 25 8.47 19.30 9.14
CA GLU A 25 8.96 20.67 9.04
C GLU A 25 10.00 20.88 7.90
N PHE A 26 10.63 19.82 7.44
CA PHE A 26 11.57 19.86 6.32
C PHE A 26 10.89 19.57 4.98
N ILE A 27 11.44 20.14 3.89
CA ILE A 27 10.95 19.93 2.53
C ILE A 27 12.00 19.12 1.75
N PRO A 28 11.72 17.84 1.43
CA PRO A 28 12.58 17.04 0.56
C PRO A 28 12.64 17.63 -0.85
N VAL A 29 13.84 17.71 -1.42
CA VAL A 29 14.06 18.25 -2.78
C VAL A 29 14.87 17.33 -3.68
N LYS A 30 15.50 16.30 -3.13
CA LYS A 30 16.31 15.35 -3.88
C LYS A 30 16.23 13.98 -3.23
N GLY A 31 16.18 12.93 -4.05
CA GLY A 31 16.25 11.53 -3.60
C GLY A 31 17.16 10.71 -4.50
N LYS A 32 17.87 9.72 -3.92
CA LYS A 32 18.65 8.72 -4.64
C LYS A 32 18.76 7.44 -3.81
N GLY A 33 18.30 6.32 -4.33
CA GLY A 33 18.27 5.08 -3.58
C GLY A 33 17.44 5.23 -2.30
N SER A 34 17.99 4.87 -1.16
CA SER A 34 17.33 5.00 0.15
C SER A 34 17.63 6.32 0.86
N ARG A 35 18.18 7.34 0.16
CA ARG A 35 18.57 8.63 0.75
C ARG A 35 17.79 9.78 0.13
N VAL A 36 17.45 10.76 0.98
CA VAL A 36 16.70 11.97 0.63
C VAL A 36 17.42 13.17 1.22
N TRP A 37 17.41 14.30 0.51
CA TRP A 37 17.97 15.58 0.97
C TRP A 37 16.89 16.65 0.96
N ASP A 38 16.88 17.47 2.00
CA ASP A 38 15.99 18.61 2.11
C ASP A 38 16.56 19.89 1.45
N GLN A 39 15.79 20.98 1.52
CA GLN A 39 16.19 22.29 1.01
C GLN A 39 17.47 22.85 1.64
N GLN A 40 17.81 22.47 2.87
CA GLN A 40 18.99 22.88 3.60
C GLN A 40 20.20 21.96 3.33
N GLY A 41 20.00 20.91 2.52
CA GLY A 41 21.02 19.91 2.21
C GLY A 41 21.22 18.85 3.28
N LYS A 42 20.37 18.81 4.32
CA LYS A 42 20.40 17.74 5.32
C LYS A 42 19.95 16.43 4.68
N GLU A 43 20.72 15.38 4.96
CA GLU A 43 20.46 14.03 4.46
C GLU A 43 19.62 13.23 5.45
N TYR A 44 18.71 12.45 4.88
CA TYR A 44 17.86 11.49 5.59
C TYR A 44 17.99 10.11 4.97
N ILE A 45 18.00 9.06 5.80
CA ILE A 45 17.80 7.70 5.36
C ILE A 45 16.28 7.43 5.38
N ASP A 46 15.74 6.94 4.25
CA ASP A 46 14.31 6.78 4.05
C ASP A 46 13.86 5.34 4.37
N PHE A 47 13.31 5.15 5.55
CA PHE A 47 12.57 3.95 5.94
C PHE A 47 11.05 4.10 5.79
N ALA A 48 10.58 5.24 5.28
CA ALA A 48 9.17 5.51 5.00
C ALA A 48 8.75 5.09 3.58
N GLY A 49 9.68 5.11 2.63
CA GLY A 49 9.46 4.69 1.26
C GLY A 49 8.24 5.32 0.57
N GLY A 50 7.86 6.56 0.93
CA GLY A 50 6.63 7.20 0.43
C GLY A 50 5.36 6.42 0.79
N ILE A 51 5.31 5.77 1.94
CA ILE A 51 4.28 4.81 2.39
C ILE A 51 4.30 3.54 1.50
N ALA A 52 5.44 2.86 1.46
CA ALA A 52 5.69 1.62 0.69
C ALA A 52 5.56 1.79 -0.85
N VAL A 53 5.75 2.99 -1.37
CA VAL A 53 5.64 3.30 -2.81
C VAL A 53 6.97 3.12 -3.53
N THR A 54 8.06 3.72 -3.02
CA THR A 54 9.39 3.72 -3.65
C THR A 54 10.13 2.40 -3.38
N ALA A 55 9.54 1.29 -3.85
CA ALA A 55 10.08 -0.06 -3.59
C ALA A 55 11.50 -0.28 -4.14
N LEU A 56 11.88 0.45 -5.17
CA LEU A 56 13.22 0.42 -5.78
C LEU A 56 14.08 1.65 -5.38
N GLY A 57 13.67 2.35 -4.31
CA GLY A 57 14.31 3.59 -3.89
C GLY A 57 13.99 4.78 -4.80
N HIS A 58 14.49 5.94 -4.40
CA HIS A 58 14.28 7.19 -5.14
C HIS A 58 15.08 7.21 -6.43
N CYS A 59 14.45 7.67 -7.51
CA CYS A 59 15.07 7.92 -8.83
C CYS A 59 15.88 6.71 -9.33
N HIS A 60 15.31 5.49 -9.24
CA HIS A 60 15.99 4.30 -9.75
C HIS A 60 16.34 4.47 -11.24
N PRO A 61 17.58 4.24 -11.68
CA PRO A 61 18.04 4.56 -13.05
C PRO A 61 17.17 3.95 -14.14
N ALA A 62 16.73 2.71 -13.99
CA ALA A 62 15.88 2.04 -14.99
C ALA A 62 14.48 2.66 -15.09
N LEU A 63 13.89 3.10 -13.97
CA LEU A 63 12.60 3.79 -13.96
C LEU A 63 12.70 5.17 -14.62
N VAL A 64 13.77 5.90 -14.30
CA VAL A 64 14.06 7.19 -14.92
C VAL A 64 14.28 7.05 -16.41
N ALA A 65 15.03 6.04 -16.86
CA ALA A 65 15.24 5.74 -18.27
C ALA A 65 13.94 5.40 -19.02
N ALA A 66 13.08 4.55 -18.40
CA ALA A 66 11.77 4.22 -18.97
C ALA A 66 10.86 5.45 -19.09
N LEU A 67 10.88 6.33 -18.07
CA LEU A 67 10.14 7.58 -18.07
C LEU A 67 10.62 8.51 -19.19
N HIS A 68 11.92 8.71 -19.35
CA HIS A 68 12.50 9.55 -20.41
C HIS A 68 12.14 9.01 -21.79
N GLN A 69 12.40 7.73 -22.05
CA GLN A 69 12.12 7.10 -23.33
C GLN A 69 10.63 7.21 -23.71
N GLN A 70 9.72 6.90 -22.78
CA GLN A 70 8.30 6.99 -23.05
C GLN A 70 7.83 8.46 -23.12
N GLY A 71 8.48 9.36 -22.36
CA GLY A 71 8.20 10.79 -22.36
C GLY A 71 8.45 11.45 -23.70
N GLU A 72 9.39 10.95 -24.49
CA GLU A 72 9.68 11.41 -25.85
C GLU A 72 8.79 10.75 -26.91
N THR A 73 8.00 9.73 -26.53
CA THR A 73 7.22 8.92 -27.47
C THR A 73 5.74 9.23 -27.44
N LEU A 74 5.08 8.99 -26.30
CA LEU A 74 3.62 9.10 -26.17
C LEU A 74 3.21 9.13 -24.70
N TRP A 75 2.45 10.16 -24.30
CA TRP A 75 2.06 10.35 -22.90
C TRP A 75 0.67 9.78 -22.59
N HIS A 76 -0.31 10.06 -23.47
CA HIS A 76 -1.71 9.74 -23.23
C HIS A 76 -2.49 9.59 -24.53
N THR A 77 -3.43 8.62 -24.56
CA THR A 77 -4.33 8.39 -25.69
C THR A 77 -5.78 8.16 -25.31
N SER A 78 -6.08 8.10 -23.99
CA SER A 78 -7.34 7.58 -23.44
C SER A 78 -7.57 6.08 -23.70
N ASN A 79 -8.62 5.52 -23.08
CA ASN A 79 -9.00 4.11 -23.30
C ASN A 79 -9.94 3.90 -24.51
N VAL A 80 -10.18 4.94 -25.31
CA VAL A 80 -10.77 4.82 -26.66
C VAL A 80 -9.77 4.15 -27.60
N PHE A 81 -8.48 4.36 -27.35
CA PHE A 81 -7.38 3.70 -28.07
C PHE A 81 -6.57 2.88 -27.05
N THR A 82 -6.02 1.77 -27.45
CA THR A 82 -5.08 1.02 -26.64
C THR A 82 -3.64 1.46 -26.88
N ASN A 83 -2.70 1.02 -26.02
CA ASN A 83 -1.28 1.31 -26.17
C ASN A 83 -0.42 0.11 -25.77
N GLU A 84 0.76 0.01 -26.37
CA GLU A 84 1.66 -1.13 -26.18
C GLU A 84 2.18 -1.29 -24.73
N PRO A 85 2.62 -0.23 -24.02
CA PRO A 85 3.03 -0.33 -22.63
C PRO A 85 1.97 -0.93 -21.69
N ALA A 86 0.70 -0.56 -21.83
CA ALA A 86 -0.39 -1.13 -21.04
C ALA A 86 -0.62 -2.61 -21.36
N LEU A 87 -0.64 -2.99 -22.65
CA LEU A 87 -0.80 -4.38 -23.06
C LEU A 87 0.36 -5.25 -22.57
N ARG A 88 1.58 -4.75 -22.61
CA ARG A 88 2.78 -5.44 -22.11
C ARG A 88 2.71 -5.67 -20.60
N LEU A 89 2.36 -4.62 -19.83
CA LEU A 89 2.20 -4.73 -18.38
C LEU A 89 1.07 -5.70 -18.03
N GLY A 90 -0.06 -5.62 -18.74
CA GLY A 90 -1.19 -6.53 -18.55
C GLY A 90 -0.81 -7.99 -18.76
N ARG A 91 -0.06 -8.29 -19.83
CA ARG A 91 0.45 -9.64 -20.09
C ARG A 91 1.36 -10.13 -18.97
N LYS A 92 2.32 -9.33 -18.51
CA LYS A 92 3.22 -9.69 -17.42
C LYS A 92 2.48 -10.01 -16.13
N LEU A 93 1.49 -9.19 -15.76
CA LEU A 93 0.68 -9.41 -14.57
C LEU A 93 -0.14 -10.68 -14.66
N VAL A 94 -0.75 -10.95 -15.81
CA VAL A 94 -1.52 -12.20 -16.07
C VAL A 94 -0.60 -13.43 -16.03
N GLU A 95 0.56 -13.38 -16.68
CA GLU A 95 1.51 -14.50 -16.69
C GLU A 95 2.12 -14.81 -15.31
N ALA A 96 2.20 -13.82 -14.44
CA ALA A 96 2.83 -13.95 -13.11
C ALA A 96 1.84 -14.22 -11.97
N THR A 97 0.52 -14.25 -12.23
CA THR A 97 -0.50 -14.36 -11.18
C THR A 97 -1.60 -15.37 -11.57
N PHE A 98 -2.62 -15.51 -10.72
CA PHE A 98 -3.82 -16.29 -11.02
C PHE A 98 -4.74 -15.62 -12.05
N ALA A 99 -4.54 -14.32 -12.28
CA ALA A 99 -5.47 -13.52 -13.05
C ALA A 99 -5.40 -13.80 -14.55
N GLU A 100 -6.53 -13.60 -15.22
CA GLU A 100 -6.67 -13.72 -16.67
C GLU A 100 -7.02 -12.38 -17.31
N ARG A 101 -7.44 -11.41 -16.49
CA ARG A 101 -7.82 -10.05 -16.91
C ARG A 101 -7.29 -9.03 -15.93
N VAL A 102 -6.93 -7.87 -16.46
CA VAL A 102 -6.46 -6.71 -15.68
C VAL A 102 -7.08 -5.44 -16.23
N VAL A 103 -7.34 -4.48 -15.34
CA VAL A 103 -7.66 -3.11 -15.68
C VAL A 103 -6.74 -2.17 -14.92
N PHE A 104 -6.24 -1.13 -15.59
CA PHE A 104 -5.35 -0.15 -14.98
C PHE A 104 -6.12 1.10 -14.56
N MET A 105 -5.76 1.61 -13.39
CA MET A 105 -6.22 2.87 -12.81
C MET A 105 -5.01 3.69 -12.37
N ASN A 106 -5.21 4.77 -11.59
CA ASN A 106 -4.12 5.68 -11.22
C ASN A 106 -3.73 5.58 -9.75
N SER A 107 -4.63 5.09 -8.91
CA SER A 107 -4.45 5.01 -7.45
C SER A 107 -5.05 3.72 -6.88
N GLY A 108 -4.57 3.33 -5.69
CA GLY A 108 -5.15 2.20 -4.96
C GLY A 108 -6.64 2.38 -4.66
N THR A 109 -7.05 3.61 -4.38
CA THR A 109 -8.48 3.95 -4.24
C THR A 109 -9.28 3.58 -5.48
N GLU A 110 -8.83 3.94 -6.68
CA GLU A 110 -9.53 3.63 -7.93
C GLU A 110 -9.53 2.13 -8.24
N ALA A 111 -8.44 1.42 -7.94
CA ALA A 111 -8.38 -0.03 -8.11
C ALA A 111 -9.40 -0.73 -7.18
N ASN A 112 -9.49 -0.31 -5.93
CA ASN A 112 -10.46 -0.83 -4.96
C ASN A 112 -11.90 -0.44 -5.33
N GLU A 113 -12.15 0.78 -5.77
CA GLU A 113 -13.45 1.22 -6.30
C GLU A 113 -13.91 0.29 -7.44
N THR A 114 -13.00 -0.02 -8.37
CA THR A 114 -13.25 -0.94 -9.48
C THR A 114 -13.57 -2.35 -8.97
N ALA A 115 -12.80 -2.86 -8.01
CA ALA A 115 -12.97 -4.18 -7.42
C ALA A 115 -14.33 -4.32 -6.73
N PHE A 116 -14.72 -3.35 -5.91
CA PHE A 116 -16.00 -3.38 -5.18
C PHE A 116 -17.20 -3.24 -6.10
N LYS A 117 -17.10 -2.40 -7.14
CA LYS A 117 -18.13 -2.29 -8.17
C LYS A 117 -18.26 -3.58 -8.96
N LEU A 118 -17.15 -4.20 -9.36
CA LEU A 118 -17.17 -5.47 -10.09
C LEU A 118 -17.78 -6.59 -9.22
N ALA A 119 -17.38 -6.71 -7.96
CA ALA A 119 -17.89 -7.72 -7.05
C ALA A 119 -19.42 -7.62 -6.86
N ARG A 120 -19.94 -6.40 -6.62
CA ARG A 120 -21.38 -6.17 -6.54
C ARG A 120 -22.09 -6.49 -7.87
N HIS A 121 -21.55 -6.01 -8.98
CA HIS A 121 -22.17 -6.20 -10.28
C HIS A 121 -22.18 -7.67 -10.70
N TYR A 122 -21.09 -8.40 -10.47
CA TYR A 122 -21.01 -9.84 -10.68
C TYR A 122 -22.08 -10.57 -9.87
N ALA A 123 -22.15 -10.32 -8.58
CA ALA A 123 -23.11 -11.00 -7.69
C ALA A 123 -24.57 -10.70 -8.07
N VAL A 124 -24.88 -9.44 -8.37
CA VAL A 124 -26.24 -9.03 -8.79
C VAL A 124 -26.65 -9.65 -10.13
N THR A 125 -25.74 -9.73 -11.08
CA THR A 125 -26.05 -10.23 -12.43
C THR A 125 -26.00 -11.75 -12.53
N ARG A 126 -25.22 -12.43 -11.71
CA ARG A 126 -25.01 -13.89 -11.78
C ARG A 126 -25.79 -14.69 -10.74
N HIS A 127 -26.15 -14.07 -9.61
CA HIS A 127 -26.79 -14.77 -8.49
C HIS A 127 -28.14 -14.14 -8.12
N SER A 128 -28.15 -12.96 -7.47
CA SER A 128 -29.36 -12.35 -6.94
C SER A 128 -29.27 -10.82 -6.89
N PRO A 129 -30.33 -10.07 -7.24
CA PRO A 129 -30.35 -8.61 -7.13
C PRO A 129 -30.16 -8.09 -5.69
N TYR A 130 -30.30 -8.96 -4.71
CA TYR A 130 -30.12 -8.65 -3.28
C TYR A 130 -28.71 -8.99 -2.76
N LYS A 131 -27.83 -9.56 -3.59
CA LYS A 131 -26.49 -9.99 -3.20
C LYS A 131 -25.51 -8.81 -3.33
N THR A 132 -25.59 -7.86 -2.39
CA THR A 132 -24.88 -6.58 -2.42
C THR A 132 -23.98 -6.34 -1.21
N LYS A 133 -24.08 -7.19 -0.15
CA LYS A 133 -23.36 -7.03 1.10
C LYS A 133 -21.86 -7.26 0.90
N ILE A 134 -21.07 -6.30 1.41
CA ILE A 134 -19.61 -6.42 1.53
C ILE A 134 -19.26 -6.58 3.00
N ILE A 135 -18.49 -7.61 3.33
CA ILE A 135 -17.88 -7.79 4.65
C ILE A 135 -16.46 -7.25 4.57
N ALA A 136 -16.10 -6.38 5.49
CA ALA A 136 -14.78 -5.79 5.64
C ALA A 136 -14.34 -5.82 7.11
N PHE A 137 -13.15 -5.31 7.42
CA PHE A 137 -12.57 -5.47 8.75
C PHE A 137 -12.31 -4.14 9.43
N HIS A 138 -12.47 -4.11 10.76
CA HIS A 138 -12.04 -2.97 11.57
C HIS A 138 -10.56 -2.66 11.31
N ASN A 139 -10.20 -1.39 11.37
CA ASN A 139 -8.87 -0.84 11.09
C ASN A 139 -8.37 -0.97 9.63
N ALA A 140 -9.16 -1.55 8.72
CA ALA A 140 -8.78 -1.63 7.31
C ALA A 140 -8.68 -0.24 6.65
N PHE A 141 -7.83 -0.15 5.62
CA PHE A 141 -7.69 1.06 4.80
C PHE A 141 -7.72 0.69 3.31
N HIS A 142 -8.79 1.08 2.62
CA HIS A 142 -9.00 0.75 1.20
C HIS A 142 -9.04 1.98 0.27
N GLY A 143 -8.82 3.18 0.80
CA GLY A 143 -8.83 4.43 0.04
C GLY A 143 -9.71 5.51 0.63
N ARG A 144 -9.87 6.61 -0.12
CA ARG A 144 -10.54 7.84 0.35
C ARG A 144 -11.71 8.31 -0.51
N SER A 145 -12.08 7.60 -1.61
CA SER A 145 -13.37 7.84 -2.27
C SER A 145 -14.52 7.41 -1.35
N LEU A 146 -15.72 7.91 -1.57
CA LEU A 146 -16.84 7.66 -0.67
C LEU A 146 -17.14 6.15 -0.51
N PHE A 147 -17.01 5.36 -1.58
CA PHE A 147 -17.22 3.93 -1.47
C PHE A 147 -16.04 3.24 -0.75
N THR A 148 -14.81 3.50 -1.17
CA THR A 148 -13.64 2.84 -0.56
C THR A 148 -13.43 3.23 0.91
N VAL A 149 -13.68 4.49 1.29
CA VAL A 149 -13.61 4.92 2.69
C VAL A 149 -14.72 4.30 3.55
N SER A 150 -15.86 3.99 2.93
CA SER A 150 -16.97 3.32 3.60
C SER A 150 -16.72 1.83 3.81
N VAL A 151 -15.99 1.17 2.91
CA VAL A 151 -15.51 -0.22 3.09
C VAL A 151 -14.33 -0.25 4.07
N GLY A 152 -13.53 0.81 4.15
CA GLY A 152 -12.49 0.97 5.15
C GLY A 152 -13.04 0.96 6.58
N GLY A 153 -12.35 0.28 7.49
CA GLY A 153 -12.80 0.03 8.87
C GLY A 153 -12.39 1.09 9.90
N GLN A 154 -12.12 2.33 9.47
CA GLN A 154 -11.67 3.41 10.36
C GLN A 154 -12.65 4.59 10.33
N PRO A 155 -13.56 4.71 11.32
CA PRO A 155 -14.60 5.76 11.37
C PRO A 155 -14.07 7.19 11.22
N LYS A 156 -12.89 7.47 11.77
CA LYS A 156 -12.24 8.80 11.66
C LYS A 156 -12.05 9.30 10.22
N TYR A 157 -12.06 8.39 9.22
CA TYR A 157 -11.90 8.73 7.81
C TYR A 157 -13.22 8.82 7.05
N SER A 158 -14.28 8.19 7.56
CA SER A 158 -15.56 8.07 6.87
C SER A 158 -16.68 8.89 7.51
N ASP A 159 -16.54 9.29 8.78
CA ASP A 159 -17.59 10.04 9.47
C ASP A 159 -17.67 11.49 8.97
N GLY A 160 -18.90 12.01 8.88
CA GLY A 160 -19.17 13.34 8.36
C GLY A 160 -19.36 13.44 6.84
N PHE A 161 -19.12 12.33 6.10
CA PHE A 161 -19.27 12.29 4.63
C PHE A 161 -20.51 11.48 4.16
N GLY A 162 -21.42 11.18 5.09
CA GLY A 162 -22.61 10.37 4.80
C GLY A 162 -23.60 11.01 3.81
N PRO A 163 -24.59 10.25 3.29
CA PRO A 163 -24.82 8.84 3.60
C PRO A 163 -23.79 7.92 2.97
N LYS A 164 -23.39 6.88 3.72
CA LYS A 164 -22.47 5.84 3.21
C LYS A 164 -23.25 4.87 2.30
N PRO A 165 -22.62 4.23 1.31
CA PRO A 165 -23.21 3.12 0.57
C PRO A 165 -23.75 2.06 1.54
N ALA A 166 -24.96 1.56 1.26
CA ALA A 166 -25.60 0.52 2.07
C ALA A 166 -24.86 -0.84 1.97
N ASP A 167 -25.21 -1.75 2.86
CA ASP A 167 -24.76 -3.13 2.86
C ASP A 167 -23.24 -3.31 3.00
N ILE A 168 -22.64 -2.56 3.90
CA ILE A 168 -21.25 -2.74 4.31
C ILE A 168 -21.23 -3.10 5.80
N VAL A 169 -20.63 -4.24 6.14
CA VAL A 169 -20.54 -4.77 7.50
C VAL A 169 -19.08 -4.92 7.89
N HIS A 170 -18.70 -4.36 9.04
CA HIS A 170 -17.34 -4.48 9.58
C HIS A 170 -17.31 -5.45 10.76
N VAL A 171 -16.31 -6.33 10.76
CA VAL A 171 -16.06 -7.29 11.82
C VAL A 171 -14.60 -7.22 12.29
N PRO A 172 -14.24 -7.78 13.46
CA PRO A 172 -12.84 -7.84 13.90
C PRO A 172 -11.96 -8.61 12.91
N PHE A 173 -10.75 -8.08 12.68
CA PHE A 173 -9.75 -8.75 11.85
C PHE A 173 -9.19 -9.99 12.58
N ASN A 174 -8.87 -11.06 11.86
CA ASN A 174 -8.45 -12.37 12.38
C ASN A 174 -9.52 -13.10 13.23
N ASP A 175 -10.79 -12.68 13.18
CA ASP A 175 -11.91 -13.35 13.83
C ASP A 175 -12.83 -14.01 12.81
N LEU A 176 -12.57 -15.27 12.47
CA LEU A 176 -13.39 -16.03 11.53
C LEU A 176 -14.80 -16.29 12.05
N GLN A 177 -15.01 -16.35 13.38
CA GLN A 177 -16.35 -16.58 13.94
C GLN A 177 -17.22 -15.32 13.76
N ALA A 178 -16.63 -14.13 13.91
CA ALA A 178 -17.35 -12.88 13.61
C ALA A 178 -17.76 -12.80 12.13
N VAL A 179 -16.92 -13.28 11.21
CA VAL A 179 -17.27 -13.36 9.78
C VAL A 179 -18.44 -14.32 9.57
N LYS A 180 -18.37 -15.53 10.13
CA LYS A 180 -19.45 -16.53 10.04
C LYS A 180 -20.79 -16.03 10.56
N ALA A 181 -20.78 -15.21 11.60
CA ALA A 181 -21.99 -14.67 12.22
C ALA A 181 -22.75 -13.66 11.32
N VAL A 182 -22.06 -13.02 10.37
CA VAL A 182 -22.66 -12.00 9.48
C VAL A 182 -22.74 -12.44 8.02
N MET A 183 -22.07 -13.55 7.67
CA MET A 183 -22.05 -14.11 6.32
C MET A 183 -23.42 -14.77 5.99
N ASP A 184 -23.95 -14.44 4.84
CA ASP A 184 -25.22 -14.99 4.34
C ASP A 184 -25.30 -14.91 2.81
N ASP A 185 -26.45 -15.32 2.23
CA ASP A 185 -26.66 -15.36 0.78
C ASP A 185 -26.72 -13.97 0.13
N HIS A 186 -26.81 -12.88 0.90
CA HIS A 186 -26.72 -11.52 0.42
C HIS A 186 -25.27 -11.01 0.33
N THR A 187 -24.31 -11.75 0.85
CA THR A 187 -22.90 -11.36 0.82
C THR A 187 -22.32 -11.55 -0.57
N CYS A 188 -21.90 -10.46 -1.21
CA CYS A 188 -21.26 -10.47 -2.53
C CYS A 188 -19.75 -10.59 -2.46
N ALA A 189 -19.13 -10.06 -1.40
CA ALA A 189 -17.68 -10.08 -1.25
C ALA A 189 -17.23 -9.99 0.21
N VAL A 190 -16.06 -10.56 0.47
CA VAL A 190 -15.22 -10.28 1.64
C VAL A 190 -13.98 -9.56 1.16
N VAL A 191 -13.70 -8.37 1.71
CA VAL A 191 -12.56 -7.52 1.34
C VAL A 191 -11.56 -7.51 2.47
N VAL A 192 -10.32 -7.89 2.19
CA VAL A 192 -9.28 -8.03 3.21
C VAL A 192 -7.92 -7.57 2.67
N GLU A 193 -7.15 -6.86 3.52
CA GLU A 193 -5.72 -6.71 3.35
C GLU A 193 -5.04 -7.95 3.96
N PRO A 194 -4.19 -8.71 3.24
CA PRO A 194 -3.40 -9.78 3.85
C PRO A 194 -2.53 -9.28 5.03
N ILE A 195 -2.14 -8.01 4.99
CA ILE A 195 -1.51 -7.30 6.10
C ILE A 195 -2.14 -5.90 6.16
N GLN A 196 -2.81 -5.57 7.24
CA GLN A 196 -3.36 -4.23 7.48
C GLN A 196 -2.22 -3.23 7.72
N GLY A 197 -1.80 -2.53 6.67
CA GLY A 197 -0.64 -1.65 6.73
C GLY A 197 -0.87 -0.38 7.55
N GLU A 198 -2.05 0.21 7.49
CA GLU A 198 -2.44 1.41 8.25
C GLU A 198 -3.06 1.05 9.62
N GLY A 199 -3.53 -0.17 9.78
CA GLY A 199 -4.16 -0.70 10.98
C GLY A 199 -3.18 -1.41 11.91
N GLY A 200 -1.98 -0.84 12.15
CA GLY A 200 -1.02 -1.37 13.12
C GLY A 200 -0.05 -2.42 12.55
N VAL A 201 0.06 -2.54 11.23
CA VAL A 201 0.92 -3.54 10.55
C VAL A 201 0.57 -4.97 10.96
N THR A 202 -0.71 -5.25 11.09
CA THR A 202 -1.22 -6.53 11.56
C THR A 202 -1.38 -7.52 10.40
N ALA A 203 -0.67 -8.65 10.43
CA ALA A 203 -0.79 -9.70 9.44
C ALA A 203 -2.01 -10.60 9.70
N ALA A 204 -2.66 -11.05 8.63
CA ALA A 204 -3.65 -12.12 8.72
C ALA A 204 -2.98 -13.43 9.11
N THR A 205 -3.68 -14.25 9.90
CA THR A 205 -3.22 -15.63 10.12
C THR A 205 -3.54 -16.51 8.90
N PRO A 206 -2.70 -17.50 8.56
CA PRO A 206 -2.99 -18.41 7.45
C PRO A 206 -4.37 -19.09 7.60
N ALA A 207 -4.72 -19.52 8.81
CA ALA A 207 -6.01 -20.15 9.08
C ALA A 207 -7.19 -19.20 8.85
N PHE A 208 -7.01 -17.91 9.12
CA PHE A 208 -8.04 -16.90 8.87
C PHE A 208 -8.29 -16.72 7.37
N LEU A 209 -7.24 -16.53 6.56
CA LEU A 209 -7.39 -16.37 5.11
C LEU A 209 -7.94 -17.62 4.44
N GLN A 210 -7.47 -18.80 4.88
CA GLN A 210 -8.03 -20.09 4.40
C GLN A 210 -9.53 -20.21 4.75
N GLY A 211 -9.91 -19.87 5.97
CA GLY A 211 -11.31 -19.87 6.39
C GLY A 211 -12.18 -18.86 5.63
N LEU A 212 -11.62 -17.68 5.29
CA LEU A 212 -12.33 -16.71 4.42
C LEU A 212 -12.58 -17.30 3.04
N ARG A 213 -11.56 -17.99 2.45
CA ARG A 213 -11.71 -18.63 1.14
C ARG A 213 -12.84 -19.68 1.18
N GLU A 214 -12.84 -20.56 2.17
CA GLU A 214 -13.86 -21.60 2.34
C GLU A 214 -15.27 -21.01 2.51
N LEU A 215 -15.40 -19.94 3.31
CA LEU A 215 -16.69 -19.26 3.50
C LEU A 215 -17.16 -18.58 2.22
N CYS A 216 -16.27 -17.90 1.49
CA CYS A 216 -16.61 -17.28 0.22
C CYS A 216 -17.10 -18.33 -0.80
N ASP A 217 -16.41 -19.48 -0.89
CA ASP A 217 -16.80 -20.56 -1.78
C ASP A 217 -18.18 -21.13 -1.41
N GLN A 218 -18.45 -21.38 -0.11
CA GLN A 218 -19.73 -21.90 0.38
C GLN A 218 -20.90 -20.96 0.07
N HIS A 219 -20.69 -19.65 0.17
CA HIS A 219 -21.72 -18.64 -0.04
C HIS A 219 -21.70 -18.00 -1.43
N GLN A 220 -20.85 -18.48 -2.33
CA GLN A 220 -20.67 -17.89 -3.68
C GLN A 220 -20.39 -16.37 -3.61
N ALA A 221 -19.63 -15.95 -2.60
CA ALA A 221 -19.13 -14.59 -2.43
C ALA A 221 -17.70 -14.49 -2.99
N LEU A 222 -17.29 -13.32 -3.45
CA LEU A 222 -15.94 -13.11 -3.95
C LEU A 222 -14.98 -12.76 -2.81
N LEU A 223 -13.80 -13.35 -2.81
CA LEU A 223 -12.71 -12.97 -1.93
C LEU A 223 -11.83 -11.92 -2.62
N VAL A 224 -11.78 -10.72 -2.08
CA VAL A 224 -11.02 -9.58 -2.61
C VAL A 224 -9.81 -9.33 -1.73
N PHE A 225 -8.61 -9.47 -2.28
CA PHE A 225 -7.38 -9.09 -1.60
C PHE A 225 -6.94 -7.70 -2.03
N ASP A 226 -6.90 -6.78 -1.07
CA ASP A 226 -6.24 -5.49 -1.24
C ASP A 226 -4.75 -5.66 -0.96
N GLU A 227 -3.98 -5.78 -2.03
CA GLU A 227 -2.51 -5.87 -1.97
C GLU A 227 -1.82 -4.57 -2.41
N VAL A 228 -2.51 -3.45 -2.27
CA VAL A 228 -1.96 -2.12 -2.58
C VAL A 228 -0.71 -1.82 -1.77
N GLN A 229 -0.63 -2.24 -0.51
CA GLN A 229 0.54 -2.00 0.33
C GLN A 229 1.45 -3.22 0.50
N CYS A 230 0.90 -4.41 0.62
CA CYS A 230 1.66 -5.63 0.88
C CYS A 230 2.12 -6.39 -0.38
N GLY A 231 1.62 -6.02 -1.57
CA GLY A 231 2.01 -6.62 -2.84
C GLY A 231 3.35 -6.10 -3.39
N MET A 232 3.63 -6.49 -4.62
CA MET A 232 4.81 -6.08 -5.38
C MET A 232 6.12 -6.27 -4.61
N GLY A 233 6.35 -7.50 -4.14
CA GLY A 233 7.61 -7.91 -3.51
C GLY A 233 7.74 -7.59 -2.01
N ARG A 234 6.83 -6.79 -1.42
CA ARG A 234 6.97 -6.29 -0.06
C ARG A 234 7.11 -7.38 0.99
N THR A 235 6.46 -8.53 0.81
CA THR A 235 6.49 -9.69 1.71
C THR A 235 7.56 -10.73 1.39
N GLY A 236 8.34 -10.54 0.31
CA GLY A 236 9.29 -11.52 -0.21
C GLY A 236 8.70 -12.42 -1.31
N SER A 237 7.40 -12.34 -1.57
CA SER A 237 6.73 -12.89 -2.75
C SER A 237 6.21 -11.76 -3.62
N LEU A 238 5.99 -11.98 -4.91
CA LEU A 238 5.48 -10.92 -5.80
C LEU A 238 4.18 -10.32 -5.25
N PHE A 239 3.26 -11.18 -4.80
CA PHE A 239 2.06 -10.81 -4.05
C PHE A 239 1.93 -11.67 -2.79
N ALA A 240 1.36 -11.09 -1.72
CA ALA A 240 1.24 -11.75 -0.42
C ALA A 240 0.38 -13.03 -0.49
N TYR A 241 -0.64 -13.09 -1.36
CA TYR A 241 -1.47 -14.30 -1.53
C TYR A 241 -0.63 -15.54 -1.87
N MET A 242 0.48 -15.37 -2.60
CA MET A 242 1.38 -16.48 -2.97
C MET A 242 2.08 -17.07 -1.74
N HIS A 243 2.42 -16.21 -0.77
CA HIS A 243 2.99 -16.64 0.50
C HIS A 243 1.99 -17.44 1.33
N TYR A 244 0.73 -16.98 1.37
CA TYR A 244 -0.34 -17.65 2.14
C TYR A 244 -0.90 -18.91 1.46
N GLY A 245 -0.67 -19.08 0.16
CA GLY A 245 -1.26 -20.17 -0.62
C GLY A 245 -2.77 -20.08 -0.76
N VAL A 246 -3.35 -18.87 -0.60
CA VAL A 246 -4.79 -18.61 -0.71
C VAL A 246 -5.03 -17.68 -1.88
N THR A 247 -5.63 -18.18 -2.95
CA THR A 247 -5.89 -17.39 -4.16
C THR A 247 -7.19 -16.59 -4.01
N PRO A 248 -7.16 -15.26 -4.17
CA PRO A 248 -8.36 -14.44 -4.20
C PRO A 248 -9.07 -14.52 -5.56
N ASP A 249 -10.31 -14.05 -5.60
CA ASP A 249 -11.07 -13.85 -6.85
C ASP A 249 -10.72 -12.53 -7.54
N ILE A 250 -10.43 -11.50 -6.72
CA ILE A 250 -10.00 -10.17 -7.16
C ILE A 250 -8.80 -9.76 -6.32
N LEU A 251 -7.81 -9.17 -6.99
CA LEU A 251 -6.62 -8.59 -6.35
C LEU A 251 -6.44 -7.15 -6.83
N THR A 252 -6.15 -6.23 -5.90
CA THR A 252 -5.79 -4.85 -6.23
C THR A 252 -4.34 -4.54 -5.90
N SER A 253 -3.69 -3.78 -6.75
CA SER A 253 -2.28 -3.39 -6.64
C SER A 253 -2.09 -1.93 -7.03
N ALA A 254 -1.17 -1.23 -6.36
CA ALA A 254 -0.75 0.14 -6.66
C ALA A 254 0.65 0.39 -6.07
N LYS A 255 0.92 1.60 -5.58
CA LYS A 255 2.16 1.94 -4.85
C LYS A 255 3.42 1.43 -5.55
N ALA A 256 4.00 0.34 -5.05
CA ALA A 256 5.21 -0.26 -5.58
C ALA A 256 5.09 -0.72 -7.05
N LEU A 257 3.87 -0.95 -7.57
CA LEU A 257 3.63 -1.24 -8.99
C LEU A 257 4.20 -0.13 -9.89
N GLY A 258 4.07 1.13 -9.48
CA GLY A 258 4.60 2.28 -10.20
C GLY A 258 5.98 2.75 -9.72
N GLY A 259 6.47 2.23 -8.58
CA GLY A 259 7.77 2.60 -8.02
C GLY A 259 7.96 4.10 -7.76
N GLY A 260 6.88 4.85 -7.61
CA GLY A 260 6.82 6.31 -7.45
C GLY A 260 5.95 7.01 -8.48
N PHE A 261 5.67 6.39 -9.62
CA PHE A 261 4.74 6.91 -10.62
C PHE A 261 3.30 6.46 -10.34
N PRO A 262 2.28 7.35 -10.44
CA PRO A 262 0.89 6.98 -10.18
C PRO A 262 0.36 5.95 -11.18
N VAL A 263 0.14 4.74 -10.72
CA VAL A 263 -0.49 3.64 -11.46
C VAL A 263 -1.04 2.61 -10.47
N SER A 264 -2.14 1.99 -10.85
CA SER A 264 -2.72 0.86 -10.12
C SER A 264 -3.36 -0.13 -11.07
N ALA A 265 -3.64 -1.31 -10.56
CA ALA A 265 -4.29 -2.38 -11.31
C ALA A 265 -5.30 -3.12 -10.42
N MET A 266 -6.39 -3.56 -11.04
CA MET A 266 -7.28 -4.59 -10.49
C MET A 266 -7.20 -5.81 -11.41
N LEU A 267 -6.97 -6.97 -10.81
CA LEU A 267 -6.74 -8.25 -11.46
C LEU A 267 -7.83 -9.23 -11.07
N THR A 268 -8.31 -10.03 -12.01
CA THR A 268 -9.36 -11.03 -11.76
C THR A 268 -9.37 -12.12 -12.84
N THR A 269 -10.25 -13.11 -12.69
CA THR A 269 -10.46 -14.16 -13.69
C THR A 269 -11.30 -13.65 -14.87
N HIS A 270 -11.30 -14.40 -15.99
CA HIS A 270 -12.13 -14.11 -17.13
C HIS A 270 -13.63 -14.18 -16.80
N GLU A 271 -14.03 -15.17 -16.01
CA GLU A 271 -15.42 -15.36 -15.59
C GLU A 271 -15.95 -14.13 -14.87
N ILE A 272 -15.26 -13.66 -13.82
CA ILE A 272 -15.69 -12.52 -13.02
C ILE A 272 -15.66 -11.23 -13.87
N ALA A 273 -14.60 -11.03 -14.65
CA ALA A 273 -14.46 -9.88 -15.55
C ALA A 273 -15.60 -9.78 -16.57
N SER A 274 -16.17 -10.91 -16.99
CA SER A 274 -17.27 -10.97 -17.96
C SER A 274 -18.58 -10.34 -17.45
N ALA A 275 -18.69 -10.01 -16.18
CA ALA A 275 -19.80 -9.23 -15.64
C ALA A 275 -19.75 -7.75 -16.09
N PHE A 276 -18.57 -7.21 -16.36
CA PHE A 276 -18.41 -5.89 -16.92
C PHE A 276 -18.42 -5.94 -18.47
N HIS A 277 -18.93 -4.88 -19.07
CA HIS A 277 -18.91 -4.63 -20.51
C HIS A 277 -18.45 -3.19 -20.78
N ALA A 278 -18.24 -2.83 -22.03
CA ALA A 278 -17.88 -1.47 -22.41
C ALA A 278 -18.89 -0.45 -21.86
N GLY A 279 -18.39 0.53 -21.09
CA GLY A 279 -19.18 1.54 -20.40
C GLY A 279 -19.56 1.22 -18.94
N SER A 280 -19.35 0.00 -18.44
CA SER A 280 -19.67 -0.35 -17.04
C SER A 280 -18.81 0.41 -16.01
N HIS A 281 -17.56 0.69 -16.36
CA HIS A 281 -16.62 1.46 -15.56
C HIS A 281 -15.58 2.10 -16.48
N GLY A 282 -14.79 3.06 -15.95
CA GLY A 282 -13.79 3.73 -16.77
C GLY A 282 -12.87 4.66 -15.99
N SER A 283 -11.78 5.04 -16.63
CA SER A 283 -10.83 6.04 -16.18
C SER A 283 -10.27 6.77 -17.40
N THR A 284 -10.07 8.07 -17.30
CA THR A 284 -9.44 8.85 -18.37
C THR A 284 -7.95 8.51 -18.49
N TYR A 285 -7.23 8.45 -17.38
CA TYR A 285 -5.77 8.28 -17.35
C TYR A 285 -5.31 6.86 -17.06
N GLY A 286 -6.17 6.01 -16.50
CA GLY A 286 -5.81 4.62 -16.16
C GLY A 286 -5.31 3.87 -17.38
N GLY A 287 -4.11 3.26 -17.26
CA GLY A 287 -3.47 2.55 -18.37
C GLY A 287 -2.75 3.47 -19.37
N ASN A 288 -2.48 4.74 -19.03
CA ASN A 288 -1.73 5.61 -19.93
C ASN A 288 -0.32 5.05 -20.21
N PRO A 289 0.23 5.30 -21.43
CA PRO A 289 1.51 4.70 -21.84
C PRO A 289 2.67 5.10 -20.93
N LEU A 290 2.69 6.32 -20.42
CA LEU A 290 3.78 6.82 -19.58
C LEU A 290 3.87 6.07 -18.24
N ALA A 291 2.73 5.96 -17.54
CA ALA A 291 2.65 5.22 -16.29
C ALA A 291 2.95 3.72 -16.48
N CYS A 292 2.40 3.11 -17.53
CA CYS A 292 2.62 1.69 -17.82
C CYS A 292 4.05 1.38 -18.26
N ALA A 293 4.75 2.30 -18.92
CA ALA A 293 6.17 2.12 -19.25
C ALA A 293 7.04 2.07 -17.98
N VAL A 294 6.82 3.00 -17.05
CA VAL A 294 7.52 2.99 -15.74
C VAL A 294 7.17 1.74 -14.94
N ALA A 295 5.88 1.37 -14.89
CA ALA A 295 5.45 0.17 -14.17
C ALA A 295 5.99 -1.14 -14.77
N ASN A 296 6.17 -1.22 -16.10
CA ASN A 296 6.87 -2.35 -16.73
C ASN A 296 8.31 -2.49 -16.22
N ALA A 297 9.05 -1.39 -16.14
CA ALA A 297 10.42 -1.40 -15.62
C ALA A 297 10.46 -1.75 -14.12
N ALA A 298 9.51 -1.24 -13.33
CA ALA A 298 9.39 -1.60 -11.92
C ALA A 298 9.08 -3.09 -11.73
N PHE A 299 8.13 -3.63 -12.49
CA PHE A 299 7.77 -5.05 -12.45
C PHE A 299 8.95 -5.96 -12.78
N ASP A 300 9.68 -5.67 -13.87
CA ASP A 300 10.82 -6.48 -14.31
C ASP A 300 11.94 -6.55 -13.26
N LEU A 301 12.15 -5.49 -12.52
CA LEU A 301 13.14 -5.44 -11.45
C LEU A 301 12.67 -6.14 -10.17
N ILE A 302 11.44 -5.86 -9.76
CA ILE A 302 10.89 -6.41 -8.50
C ILE A 302 10.67 -7.93 -8.63
N ASN A 303 10.12 -8.39 -9.75
CA ASN A 303 9.83 -9.81 -9.98
C ASN A 303 11.10 -10.60 -10.37
N THR A 304 12.14 -10.46 -9.57
CA THR A 304 13.39 -11.21 -9.71
C THR A 304 13.76 -11.91 -8.41
N PRO A 305 14.37 -13.11 -8.46
CA PRO A 305 14.86 -13.77 -7.25
C PRO A 305 15.78 -12.87 -6.41
N ALA A 306 16.65 -12.09 -7.05
CA ALA A 306 17.58 -11.20 -6.36
C ALA A 306 16.88 -10.19 -5.44
N VAL A 307 15.70 -9.66 -5.84
CA VAL A 307 14.93 -8.72 -5.03
C VAL A 307 14.06 -9.48 -4.02
N LEU A 308 13.30 -10.48 -4.48
CA LEU A 308 12.32 -11.17 -3.64
C LEU A 308 13.00 -11.96 -2.49
N ASP A 309 14.02 -12.73 -2.79
CA ASP A 309 14.75 -13.54 -1.79
C ASP A 309 15.53 -12.63 -0.81
N GLY A 310 16.00 -11.47 -1.28
CA GLY A 310 16.73 -10.50 -0.45
C GLY A 310 15.88 -9.83 0.63
N VAL A 311 14.55 -9.91 0.55
CA VAL A 311 13.63 -9.27 1.53
C VAL A 311 13.78 -9.89 2.92
N SER A 312 13.93 -11.22 3.01
CA SER A 312 14.05 -11.93 4.30
C SER A 312 15.28 -11.51 5.07
N ALA A 313 16.44 -11.50 4.46
CA ALA A 313 17.69 -11.11 5.10
C ALA A 313 17.66 -9.66 5.62
N LYS A 314 17.09 -8.75 4.82
CA LYS A 314 16.91 -7.35 5.23
C LYS A 314 15.95 -7.22 6.42
N ARG A 315 14.83 -7.97 6.41
CA ARG A 315 13.93 -8.02 7.57
C ARG A 315 14.66 -8.48 8.82
N GLU A 316 15.43 -9.57 8.75
CA GLU A 316 16.19 -10.09 9.88
C GLU A 316 17.14 -9.03 10.45
N LEU A 317 17.80 -8.25 9.60
CA LEU A 317 18.67 -7.16 10.03
C LEU A 317 17.87 -6.06 10.75
N PHE A 318 16.72 -5.60 10.22
CA PHE A 318 15.84 -4.67 10.91
C PHE A 318 15.37 -5.20 12.26
N VAL A 319 14.88 -6.44 12.30
CA VAL A 319 14.41 -7.09 13.54
C VAL A 319 15.51 -7.13 14.59
N LYS A 320 16.74 -7.49 14.22
CA LYS A 320 17.90 -7.51 15.11
C LYS A 320 18.19 -6.13 15.71
N HIS A 321 18.09 -5.06 14.91
CA HIS A 321 18.28 -3.70 15.44
C HIS A 321 17.14 -3.28 16.35
N LEU A 322 15.88 -3.57 16.01
CA LEU A 322 14.71 -3.26 16.84
C LEU A 322 14.75 -4.03 18.17
N GLN A 323 15.15 -5.31 18.16
CA GLN A 323 15.34 -6.10 19.39
C GLN A 323 16.44 -5.53 20.29
N ARG A 324 17.54 -4.99 19.72
CA ARG A 324 18.58 -4.31 20.51
C ARG A 324 18.04 -3.04 21.18
N LEU A 325 17.23 -2.25 20.44
CA LEU A 325 16.58 -1.07 21.01
C LEU A 325 15.60 -1.44 22.12
N ASP A 326 14.84 -2.51 21.95
CA ASP A 326 13.96 -2.99 23.03
C ASP A 326 14.75 -3.44 24.26
N ALA A 327 15.84 -4.18 24.07
CA ALA A 327 16.70 -4.60 25.18
C ALA A 327 17.36 -3.43 25.94
N GLU A 328 17.64 -2.30 25.26
CA GLU A 328 18.27 -1.13 25.86
C GLU A 328 17.25 -0.17 26.51
N PHE A 329 16.09 0.04 25.89
CA PHE A 329 15.12 1.08 26.27
C PHE A 329 13.77 0.55 26.77
N ASP A 330 13.55 -0.77 26.80
CA ASP A 330 12.26 -1.40 27.15
C ASP A 330 11.09 -0.82 26.34
N LEU A 331 11.28 -0.70 24.99
CA LEU A 331 10.46 0.14 24.12
C LEU A 331 9.33 -0.62 23.41
N PHE A 332 9.60 -1.82 22.89
CA PHE A 332 8.66 -2.54 22.00
C PHE A 332 8.10 -3.80 22.66
N SER A 333 6.78 -3.99 22.55
CA SER A 333 6.09 -5.22 22.96
C SER A 333 6.19 -6.33 21.93
N ASP A 334 6.17 -5.97 20.64
CA ASP A 334 6.24 -6.92 19.53
C ASP A 334 6.78 -6.27 18.25
N ILE A 335 7.30 -7.12 17.34
CA ILE A 335 7.73 -6.74 16.01
C ILE A 335 6.83 -7.45 14.98
N LEU A 336 5.94 -6.69 14.38
CA LEU A 336 4.82 -7.13 13.57
C LEU A 336 5.14 -7.15 12.07
N GLY A 337 4.18 -7.65 11.28
CA GLY A 337 4.20 -7.62 9.82
C GLY A 337 5.04 -8.71 9.19
N MET A 338 5.28 -8.60 7.88
CA MET A 338 5.97 -9.60 7.04
C MET A 338 6.87 -8.92 6.03
N GLY A 339 8.00 -9.54 5.72
CA GLY A 339 8.99 -8.98 4.80
C GLY A 339 9.43 -7.57 5.24
N LEU A 340 9.47 -6.63 4.31
CA LEU A 340 9.80 -5.22 4.58
C LEU A 340 8.55 -4.34 4.77
N LEU A 341 7.48 -4.91 5.28
CA LEU A 341 6.38 -4.19 5.93
C LEU A 341 6.47 -4.51 7.42
N ILE A 342 7.18 -3.67 8.17
CA ILE A 342 7.59 -3.91 9.56
C ILE A 342 6.87 -2.92 10.48
N GLY A 343 6.21 -3.45 11.51
CA GLY A 343 5.68 -2.69 12.63
C GLY A 343 6.46 -2.99 13.90
N ALA A 344 6.73 -1.98 14.73
CA ALA A 344 7.25 -2.15 16.06
C ALA A 344 6.26 -1.54 17.06
N GLU A 345 5.53 -2.39 17.77
CA GLU A 345 4.48 -1.96 18.70
C GLU A 345 5.10 -1.45 19.99
N LEU A 346 4.69 -0.28 20.42
CA LEU A 346 5.16 0.34 21.67
C LEU A 346 4.58 -0.35 22.89
N LYS A 347 5.41 -0.58 23.92
CA LYS A 347 4.97 -1.08 25.23
C LYS A 347 3.96 -0.15 25.89
N PRO A 348 3.15 -0.64 26.85
CA PRO A 348 2.09 0.15 27.50
C PRO A 348 2.53 1.51 28.05
N GLN A 349 3.75 1.60 28.60
CA GLN A 349 4.32 2.86 29.13
C GLN A 349 4.65 3.90 28.05
N HIS A 350 4.72 3.49 26.78
CA HIS A 350 5.02 4.36 25.63
C HIS A 350 3.85 4.54 24.67
N LYS A 351 2.67 3.97 24.95
CA LYS A 351 1.48 4.10 24.09
C LYS A 351 1.11 5.57 23.85
N GLY A 352 0.64 5.86 22.63
CA GLY A 352 0.31 7.21 22.19
C GLY A 352 1.50 8.04 21.70
N ARG A 353 2.74 7.57 21.89
CA ARG A 353 3.96 8.35 21.63
C ARG A 353 4.64 8.06 20.29
N ALA A 354 4.04 7.28 19.40
CA ALA A 354 4.66 6.97 18.10
C ALA A 354 5.07 8.23 17.31
N ARG A 355 4.31 9.34 17.45
CA ARG A 355 4.65 10.62 16.81
C ARG A 355 5.88 11.29 17.42
N ASP A 356 6.12 11.17 18.71
CA ASP A 356 7.32 11.73 19.35
C ASP A 356 8.58 11.09 18.77
N PHE A 357 8.57 9.76 18.64
CA PHE A 357 9.66 9.01 18.01
C PHE A 357 9.81 9.33 16.52
N LEU A 358 8.70 9.54 15.79
CA LEU A 358 8.74 9.93 14.38
C LEU A 358 9.43 11.28 14.20
N TYR A 359 9.07 12.30 14.98
CA TYR A 359 9.68 13.62 14.89
C TYR A 359 11.15 13.58 15.30
N ALA A 360 11.47 12.90 16.39
CA ALA A 360 12.87 12.74 16.83
C ALA A 360 13.72 11.99 15.80
N ALA A 361 13.15 10.97 15.11
CA ALA A 361 13.82 10.28 14.00
C ALA A 361 14.13 11.23 12.85
N ALA A 362 13.18 12.08 12.45
CA ALA A 362 13.40 13.10 11.44
C ALA A 362 14.51 14.09 11.83
N ASP A 363 14.55 14.54 13.09
CA ASP A 363 15.64 15.36 13.64
C ASP A 363 17.01 14.65 13.55
N ALA A 364 17.03 13.34 13.78
CA ALA A 364 18.24 12.51 13.69
C ALA A 364 18.60 12.11 12.23
N GLY A 365 17.81 12.52 11.23
CA GLY A 365 18.08 12.24 9.82
C GLY A 365 17.61 10.87 9.37
N VAL A 366 16.49 10.40 9.92
CA VAL A 366 15.81 9.16 9.48
C VAL A 366 14.32 9.42 9.28
N MET A 367 13.79 8.99 8.15
CA MET A 367 12.36 9.06 7.85
C MET A 367 11.71 7.73 8.21
N VAL A 368 10.81 7.74 9.17
CA VAL A 368 9.98 6.59 9.58
C VAL A 368 8.51 6.98 9.50
N LEU A 369 7.61 6.02 9.68
CA LEU A 369 6.17 6.24 9.73
C LEU A 369 5.59 5.72 11.06
N ASN A 370 4.32 6.01 11.29
CA ASN A 370 3.53 5.34 12.30
C ASN A 370 2.30 4.68 11.67
N ALA A 371 1.81 3.60 12.26
CA ALA A 371 0.56 2.94 11.93
C ALA A 371 -0.35 3.01 13.18
N GLY A 372 -1.16 4.06 13.25
CA GLY A 372 -1.87 4.42 14.48
C GLY A 372 -0.95 5.09 15.51
N PRO A 373 -1.42 5.25 16.76
CA PRO A 373 -0.69 5.96 17.81
C PRO A 373 0.43 5.14 18.48
N ASP A 374 0.39 3.81 18.32
CA ASP A 374 1.17 2.88 19.15
C ASP A 374 2.18 2.05 18.34
N VAL A 375 2.26 2.19 17.02
CA VAL A 375 3.15 1.37 16.20
C VAL A 375 4.06 2.24 15.34
N MET A 376 5.38 2.05 15.47
CA MET A 376 6.37 2.57 14.52
C MET A 376 6.39 1.67 13.29
N ARG A 377 6.35 2.26 12.08
CA ARG A 377 6.30 1.50 10.82
C ARG A 377 7.51 1.80 9.96
N PHE A 378 8.13 0.72 9.44
CA PHE A 378 9.28 0.76 8.54
C PHE A 378 8.91 0.04 7.24
N VAL A 379 8.98 0.76 6.14
CA VAL A 379 8.64 0.28 4.79
C VAL A 379 9.69 0.74 3.75
N PRO A 380 10.97 0.41 3.98
CA PRO A 380 12.07 0.88 3.16
C PRO A 380 12.00 0.34 1.72
N SER A 381 12.91 0.79 0.86
CA SER A 381 13.14 0.16 -0.43
C SER A 381 13.44 -1.33 -0.28
N LEU A 382 12.96 -2.17 -1.21
CA LEU A 382 13.25 -3.61 -1.24
C LEU A 382 14.72 -3.88 -1.55
N ILE A 383 15.38 -2.92 -2.18
CA ILE A 383 16.79 -3.00 -2.56
C ILE A 383 17.70 -2.15 -1.66
N ILE A 384 17.18 -1.69 -0.51
CA ILE A 384 18.01 -0.99 0.49
C ILE A 384 19.23 -1.84 0.85
N ASP A 385 20.40 -1.22 0.95
CA ASP A 385 21.60 -1.93 1.36
C ASP A 385 21.75 -2.03 2.88
N GLU A 386 22.60 -2.96 3.32
CA GLU A 386 22.83 -3.23 4.74
C GLU A 386 23.49 -2.04 5.45
N GLN A 387 24.27 -1.22 4.74
CA GLN A 387 24.90 -0.04 5.30
C GLN A 387 23.85 1.02 5.63
N ASP A 388 22.90 1.27 4.72
CA ASP A 388 21.79 2.22 4.94
C ASP A 388 20.87 1.73 6.08
N ILE A 389 20.62 0.41 6.16
CA ILE A 389 19.86 -0.15 7.30
C ILE A 389 20.59 0.10 8.60
N THR A 390 21.87 -0.24 8.69
CA THR A 390 22.67 -0.14 9.91
C THR A 390 22.82 1.32 10.35
N GLU A 391 23.14 2.21 9.42
CA GLU A 391 23.28 3.65 9.70
C GLU A 391 21.95 4.29 10.13
N GLY A 392 20.86 3.99 9.39
CA GLY A 392 19.53 4.52 9.70
C GLY A 392 19.03 4.03 11.05
N MET A 393 19.26 2.76 11.39
CA MET A 393 18.90 2.23 12.70
C MET A 393 19.77 2.82 13.83
N ALA A 394 21.03 3.15 13.58
CA ALA A 394 21.87 3.87 14.55
C ALA A 394 21.35 5.31 14.78
N ARG A 395 20.95 6.02 13.72
CA ARG A 395 20.32 7.35 13.83
C ARG A 395 18.96 7.24 14.57
N PHE A 396 18.17 6.21 14.30
CA PHE A 396 16.91 5.95 14.99
C PHE A 396 17.14 5.66 16.49
N ALA A 397 18.19 4.93 16.85
CA ALA A 397 18.58 4.69 18.25
C ALA A 397 18.87 6.00 19.01
N GLN A 398 19.58 6.95 18.37
CA GLN A 398 19.82 8.28 18.95
C GLN A 398 18.50 9.05 19.17
N ALA A 399 17.56 8.94 18.22
CA ALA A 399 16.23 9.54 18.38
C ALA A 399 15.46 8.94 19.55
N VAL A 400 15.48 7.61 19.68
CA VAL A 400 14.85 6.89 20.81
C VAL A 400 15.46 7.34 22.14
N ALA A 401 16.79 7.36 22.25
CA ALA A 401 17.48 7.82 23.46
C ALA A 401 17.08 9.25 23.84
N LYS A 402 16.97 10.16 22.86
CA LYS A 402 16.53 11.54 23.11
C LYS A 402 15.10 11.60 23.65
N VAL A 403 14.16 10.79 23.13
CA VAL A 403 12.76 10.77 23.57
C VAL A 403 12.59 10.14 24.95
N ILE A 404 13.41 9.13 25.27
CA ILE A 404 13.29 8.40 26.54
C ILE A 404 13.97 9.15 27.70
N ASN A 405 15.13 9.78 27.45
CA ASN A 405 15.94 10.41 28.49
C ASN A 405 15.73 11.92 28.64
N GLY A 406 15.03 12.56 27.68
CA GLY A 406 14.72 13.99 27.68
C GLY A 406 13.31 14.28 28.05
#